data_ca43adf4a9cb987bcaf68a2bc0dbd25b
#
_entry.id   ca43adf4a9cb987bcaf68a2bc0dbd25b
#
_cell.length_a   1.000
_cell.length_b   1.000
_cell.length_c   1.000
_cell.angle_alpha   90.00
_cell.angle_beta   90.00
_cell.angle_gamma   90.00
#
_symmetry.space_group_name_H-M   'P 1'
#
loop_
_entity.id
_entity.type
_entity.pdbx_description
1 polymer ?
#
loop_
_entity_poly.entity_id
_entity_poly.type
_entity_poly.pdbx_seq_one_letter_code
_entity_poly.pdbx_strand_id
1 'polypeptide(L)'
;MGISLSHRRYEEIKRIIVDLFVKYDVTCVPVNGFELATKMGIKIIPYSAIPFTKRYLLFKKSEDGFCAEKTLGEWYIYYNDEMDYGRINNTIMHEIGHIVLDHSEDSELAEKEVRFFAKYALVPPVLVHKLKLNDPYDIADVFNVSFEAACYALSYYRKWLQYGSNDYTDYEVKLLHLFEIA
;
A
#
# COMPACT_ATOMS: atom_id res chain seq x y z
N MET A 1 -8.73 -18.28 17.22
CA MET A 1 -7.45 -18.29 16.46
C MET A 1 -7.61 -17.33 15.29
N GLY A 2 -6.79 -16.26 15.24
CA GLY A 2 -6.88 -15.32 14.12
C GLY A 2 -6.45 -15.98 12.81
N ILE A 3 -7.14 -15.68 11.71
CA ILE A 3 -6.76 -16.13 10.36
C ILE A 3 -5.35 -15.63 10.05
N SER A 4 -4.44 -16.50 9.64
CA SER A 4 -3.08 -16.13 9.21
C SER A 4 -2.97 -16.34 7.70
N LEU A 5 -2.35 -15.40 6.98
CA LEU A 5 -2.02 -15.59 5.58
C LEU A 5 -0.97 -16.69 5.42
N SER A 6 -1.12 -17.54 4.41
CA SER A 6 -0.09 -18.52 4.07
C SER A 6 1.15 -17.84 3.49
N HIS A 7 2.32 -18.46 3.61
CA HIS A 7 3.55 -17.98 2.98
C HIS A 7 3.38 -17.76 1.48
N ARG A 8 2.72 -18.71 0.78
CA ARG A 8 2.43 -18.62 -0.64
C ARG A 8 1.62 -17.35 -0.97
N ARG A 9 0.61 -17.01 -0.14
CA ARG A 9 -0.22 -15.83 -0.38
C ARG A 9 0.56 -14.53 -0.20
N TYR A 10 1.46 -14.47 0.78
CA TYR A 10 2.38 -13.33 0.93
C TYR A 10 3.23 -13.13 -0.32
N GLU A 11 3.80 -14.21 -0.88
CA GLU A 11 4.62 -14.15 -2.09
C GLU A 11 3.80 -13.73 -3.33
N GLU A 12 2.57 -14.21 -3.46
CA GLU A 12 1.66 -13.79 -4.52
C GLU A 12 1.37 -12.28 -4.46
N ILE A 13 1.04 -11.75 -3.28
CA ILE A 13 0.77 -10.32 -3.09
C ILE A 13 1.99 -9.47 -3.44
N LYS A 14 3.19 -9.87 -3.03
CA LYS A 14 4.44 -9.16 -3.36
C LYS A 14 4.67 -9.08 -4.88
N ARG A 15 4.47 -10.20 -5.60
CA ARG A 15 4.57 -10.24 -7.07
C ARG A 15 3.55 -9.31 -7.72
N ILE A 16 2.30 -9.34 -7.26
CA ILE A 16 1.24 -8.47 -7.75
C ILE A 16 1.62 -7.00 -7.57
N ILE A 17 2.18 -6.61 -6.41
CA ILE A 17 2.62 -5.23 -6.15
C ILE A 17 3.73 -4.82 -7.12
N VAL A 18 4.73 -5.66 -7.31
CA VAL A 18 5.84 -5.34 -8.22
C VAL A 18 5.37 -5.26 -9.67
N ASP A 19 4.52 -6.18 -10.11
CA ASP A 19 3.94 -6.15 -11.47
C ASP A 19 3.05 -4.91 -11.66
N LEU A 20 2.33 -4.48 -10.62
CA LEU A 20 1.57 -3.23 -10.59
C LEU A 20 2.50 -2.02 -10.78
N PHE A 21 3.61 -1.96 -10.05
CA PHE A 21 4.59 -0.88 -10.14
C PHE A 21 5.23 -0.81 -11.52
N VAL A 22 5.60 -1.96 -12.10
CA VAL A 22 6.11 -2.03 -13.48
C VAL A 22 5.06 -1.54 -14.47
N LYS A 23 3.80 -2.01 -14.34
CA LYS A 23 2.71 -1.64 -15.25
C LYS A 23 2.42 -0.14 -15.27
N TYR A 24 2.52 0.53 -14.12
CA TYR A 24 2.18 1.94 -13.95
C TYR A 24 3.39 2.84 -13.74
N ASP A 25 4.59 2.33 -14.00
CA ASP A 25 5.85 3.09 -13.96
C ASP A 25 6.01 3.84 -12.62
N VAL A 26 5.98 3.09 -11.51
CA VAL A 26 6.27 3.58 -10.16
C VAL A 26 7.75 3.38 -9.90
N THR A 27 8.56 4.44 -10.03
CA THR A 27 10.03 4.35 -10.12
C THR A 27 10.78 5.05 -8.98
N CYS A 28 10.08 5.66 -8.04
CA CYS A 28 10.74 6.42 -6.97
C CYS A 28 10.06 6.26 -5.61
N VAL A 29 10.84 6.49 -4.56
CA VAL A 29 10.35 6.66 -3.18
C VAL A 29 10.28 8.16 -2.86
N PRO A 30 9.31 8.57 -2.06
CA PRO A 30 8.19 7.81 -1.50
C PRO A 30 7.17 7.40 -2.55
N VAL A 31 6.61 6.20 -2.41
CA VAL A 31 5.51 5.74 -3.28
C VAL A 31 4.25 6.56 -3.01
N ASN A 32 3.69 7.16 -4.05
CA ASN A 32 2.53 8.03 -3.96
C ASN A 32 1.26 7.32 -4.44
N GLY A 33 0.35 7.01 -3.50
CA GLY A 33 -0.92 6.34 -3.80
C GLY A 33 -1.84 7.19 -4.70
N PHE A 34 -1.81 8.53 -4.59
CA PHE A 34 -2.60 9.41 -5.47
C PHE A 34 -2.14 9.31 -6.92
N GLU A 35 -0.82 9.33 -7.14
CA GLU A 35 -0.26 9.19 -8.48
C GLU A 35 -0.59 7.82 -9.06
N LEU A 36 -0.38 6.74 -8.29
CA LEU A 36 -0.68 5.39 -8.71
C LEU A 36 -2.17 5.22 -9.05
N ALA A 37 -3.09 5.66 -8.17
CA ALA A 37 -4.52 5.61 -8.43
C ALA A 37 -4.90 6.39 -9.70
N THR A 38 -4.30 7.56 -9.92
CA THR A 38 -4.51 8.36 -11.14
C THR A 38 -4.06 7.62 -12.39
N LYS A 39 -2.86 7.02 -12.37
CA LYS A 39 -2.34 6.19 -13.48
C LYS A 39 -3.21 4.95 -13.74
N MET A 40 -3.85 4.42 -12.71
CA MET A 40 -4.83 3.31 -12.81
C MET A 40 -6.21 3.76 -13.35
N GLY A 41 -6.46 5.07 -13.49
CA GLY A 41 -7.76 5.60 -13.89
C GLY A 41 -8.80 5.61 -12.76
N ILE A 42 -8.37 5.43 -11.50
CA ILE A 42 -9.24 5.48 -10.32
C ILE A 42 -9.51 6.94 -9.96
N LYS A 43 -10.77 7.28 -9.74
CA LYS A 43 -11.19 8.62 -9.30
C LYS A 43 -11.05 8.75 -7.79
N ILE A 44 -10.29 9.73 -7.33
CA ILE A 44 -10.03 9.98 -5.91
C ILE A 44 -10.84 11.20 -5.47
N ILE A 45 -11.68 11.02 -4.44
CA ILE A 45 -12.63 12.05 -3.99
C ILE A 45 -12.45 12.27 -2.48
N PRO A 46 -12.02 13.47 -2.05
CA PRO A 46 -11.96 13.80 -0.64
C PRO A 46 -13.36 13.93 -0.05
N TYR A 47 -13.52 13.59 1.22
CA TYR A 47 -14.80 13.74 1.93
C TYR A 47 -15.29 15.19 1.93
N SER A 48 -14.37 16.17 1.95
CA SER A 48 -14.71 17.59 1.89
C SER A 48 -15.39 18.01 0.58
N ALA A 49 -15.15 17.29 -0.52
CA ALA A 49 -15.83 17.55 -1.80
C ALA A 49 -17.31 17.13 -1.82
N ILE A 50 -17.76 16.36 -0.83
CA ILE A 50 -19.16 15.93 -0.71
C ILE A 50 -19.96 16.98 0.09
N PRO A 51 -21.20 17.32 -0.31
CA PRO A 51 -22.02 18.26 0.43
C PRO A 51 -22.12 17.90 1.91
N PHE A 52 -21.95 18.89 2.80
CA PHE A 52 -21.90 18.71 4.25
C PHE A 52 -23.05 17.85 4.78
N THR A 53 -24.26 18.03 4.26
CA THR A 53 -25.46 17.26 4.64
C THR A 53 -25.38 15.77 4.34
N LYS A 54 -24.41 15.33 3.53
CA LYS A 54 -24.22 13.92 3.16
C LYS A 54 -22.91 13.32 3.68
N ARG A 55 -21.99 14.15 4.21
CA ARG A 55 -20.67 13.65 4.70
C ARG A 55 -20.80 12.63 5.82
N TYR A 56 -21.79 12.76 6.69
CA TYR A 56 -22.01 11.81 7.77
C TYR A 56 -22.19 10.37 7.27
N LEU A 57 -22.70 10.16 6.05
CA LEU A 57 -22.86 8.85 5.44
C LEU A 57 -21.50 8.23 5.09
N LEU A 58 -20.51 9.04 4.71
CA LEU A 58 -19.16 8.60 4.42
C LEU A 58 -18.49 8.15 5.71
N PHE A 59 -18.50 8.98 6.75
CA PHE A 59 -17.95 8.66 8.07
C PHE A 59 -18.62 7.44 8.71
N LYS A 60 -19.94 7.24 8.48
CA LYS A 60 -20.63 6.04 8.93
C LYS A 60 -20.13 4.77 8.24
N LYS A 61 -19.64 4.88 6.99
CA LYS A 61 -19.08 3.77 6.24
C LYS A 61 -17.63 3.50 6.64
N SER A 62 -16.81 4.54 6.69
CA SER A 62 -15.40 4.44 7.11
C SER A 62 -14.92 5.80 7.62
N GLU A 63 -14.09 5.79 8.67
CA GLU A 63 -13.44 7.00 9.18
C GLU A 63 -12.29 7.45 8.28
N ASP A 64 -11.60 6.54 7.60
CA ASP A 64 -10.41 6.81 6.81
C ASP A 64 -10.68 6.92 5.32
N GLY A 65 -11.39 5.97 4.75
CA GLY A 65 -11.69 5.91 3.34
C GLY A 65 -12.31 4.58 2.95
N PHE A 66 -12.76 4.48 1.70
CA PHE A 66 -13.27 3.26 1.10
C PHE A 66 -13.26 3.37 -0.42
N CYS A 67 -13.15 2.23 -1.11
CA CYS A 67 -13.37 2.16 -2.56
C CYS A 67 -14.82 1.76 -2.90
N ALA A 68 -15.24 2.14 -4.09
CA ALA A 68 -16.54 1.77 -4.64
C ALA A 68 -16.46 1.67 -6.16
N GLU A 69 -17.00 0.61 -6.71
CA GLU A 69 -17.22 0.47 -8.15
C GLU A 69 -18.62 1.02 -8.46
N LYS A 70 -18.72 2.03 -9.34
CA LYS A 70 -20.01 2.61 -9.74
C LYS A 70 -20.59 1.97 -10.98
N THR A 71 -19.72 1.69 -11.94
CA THR A 71 -20.02 0.92 -13.15
C THR A 71 -18.87 -0.02 -13.37
N LEU A 72 -19.08 -1.08 -14.12
CA LEU A 72 -18.05 -2.12 -14.32
C LEU A 72 -16.72 -1.49 -14.77
N GLY A 73 -15.70 -1.67 -13.94
CA GLY A 73 -14.35 -1.15 -14.15
C GLY A 73 -14.16 0.33 -13.79
N GLU A 74 -15.20 1.06 -13.35
CA GLU A 74 -15.08 2.46 -12.97
C GLU A 74 -14.99 2.62 -11.46
N TRP A 75 -13.76 2.67 -10.95
CA TRP A 75 -13.45 2.72 -9.53
C TRP A 75 -13.32 4.12 -8.98
N TYR A 76 -13.78 4.29 -7.75
CA TYR A 76 -13.69 5.51 -6.95
C TYR A 76 -13.08 5.16 -5.58
N ILE A 77 -12.15 5.99 -5.13
CA ILE A 77 -11.66 5.97 -3.74
C ILE A 77 -12.12 7.26 -3.08
N TYR A 78 -12.89 7.11 -2.01
CA TYR A 78 -13.30 8.20 -1.14
C TYR A 78 -12.40 8.18 0.09
N TYR A 79 -11.87 9.33 0.49
CA TYR A 79 -10.94 9.40 1.62
C TYR A 79 -11.21 10.61 2.52
N ASN A 80 -10.88 10.48 3.79
CA ASN A 80 -10.95 11.55 4.77
C ASN A 80 -9.71 12.45 4.63
N ASP A 81 -9.89 13.63 4.08
CA ASP A 81 -8.85 14.62 3.84
C ASP A 81 -8.52 15.50 5.06
N GLU A 82 -9.12 15.23 6.22
CA GLU A 82 -8.77 15.86 7.50
C GLU A 82 -7.62 15.15 8.22
N MET A 83 -7.18 13.98 7.73
CA MET A 83 -6.06 13.21 8.27
C MET A 83 -4.72 13.73 7.75
N ASP A 84 -3.61 13.34 8.43
CA ASP A 84 -2.28 13.62 7.91
C ASP A 84 -1.99 12.85 6.60
N TYR A 85 -1.03 13.37 5.82
CA TYR A 85 -0.70 12.82 4.50
C TYR A 85 -0.31 11.34 4.56
N GLY A 86 0.50 10.93 5.53
CA GLY A 86 0.96 9.54 5.64
C GLY A 86 -0.19 8.57 5.84
N ARG A 87 -1.19 8.96 6.66
CA ARG A 87 -2.41 8.18 6.88
C ARG A 87 -3.27 8.14 5.63
N ILE A 88 -3.45 9.28 4.95
CA ILE A 88 -4.21 9.34 3.69
C ILE A 88 -3.55 8.46 2.62
N ASN A 89 -2.23 8.57 2.42
CA ASN A 89 -1.50 7.77 1.44
C ASN A 89 -1.60 6.27 1.72
N ASN A 90 -1.51 5.87 3.01
CA ASN A 90 -1.74 4.48 3.42
C ASN A 90 -3.18 4.02 3.14
N THR A 91 -4.18 4.85 3.41
CA THR A 91 -5.58 4.56 3.11
C THR A 91 -5.79 4.37 1.61
N ILE A 92 -5.29 5.28 0.77
CA ILE A 92 -5.40 5.14 -0.69
C ILE A 92 -4.72 3.86 -1.18
N MET A 93 -3.53 3.53 -0.65
CA MET A 93 -2.83 2.30 -1.02
C MET A 93 -3.59 1.04 -0.55
N HIS A 94 -4.24 1.09 0.61
CA HIS A 94 -5.12 0.04 1.12
C HIS A 94 -6.30 -0.21 0.18
N GLU A 95 -6.97 0.86 -0.26
CA GLU A 95 -8.11 0.77 -1.18
C GLU A 95 -7.69 0.30 -2.60
N ILE A 96 -6.51 0.72 -3.08
CA ILE A 96 -5.90 0.15 -4.28
C ILE A 96 -5.71 -1.36 -4.11
N GLY A 97 -5.29 -1.81 -2.92
CA GLY A 97 -5.15 -3.22 -2.59
C GLY A 97 -6.45 -4.00 -2.76
N HIS A 98 -7.59 -3.48 -2.28
CA HIS A 98 -8.90 -4.11 -2.49
C HIS A 98 -9.24 -4.26 -3.98
N ILE A 99 -9.01 -3.21 -4.77
CA ILE A 99 -9.28 -3.21 -6.21
C ILE A 99 -8.37 -4.21 -6.95
N VAL A 100 -7.07 -4.20 -6.65
CA VAL A 100 -6.06 -5.02 -7.34
C VAL A 100 -6.16 -6.50 -6.98
N LEU A 101 -6.53 -6.82 -5.74
CA LEU A 101 -6.71 -8.19 -5.26
C LEU A 101 -8.13 -8.74 -5.54
N ASP A 102 -8.98 -7.94 -6.20
CA ASP A 102 -10.34 -8.29 -6.61
C ASP A 102 -11.21 -8.78 -5.43
N HIS A 103 -11.18 -8.02 -4.34
CA HIS A 103 -12.00 -8.35 -3.18
C HIS A 103 -13.45 -7.90 -3.42
N SER A 104 -14.36 -8.87 -3.52
CA SER A 104 -15.80 -8.63 -3.70
C SER A 104 -16.56 -8.44 -2.39
N GLU A 105 -15.98 -8.88 -1.27
CA GLU A 105 -16.60 -8.84 0.05
C GLU A 105 -15.62 -8.39 1.13
N ASP A 106 -16.13 -7.65 2.10
CA ASP A 106 -15.38 -7.28 3.30
C ASP A 106 -15.26 -8.53 4.21
N SER A 107 -14.06 -9.10 4.25
CA SER A 107 -13.74 -10.25 5.11
C SER A 107 -12.48 -9.99 5.92
N GLU A 108 -12.34 -10.67 7.07
CA GLU A 108 -11.13 -10.57 7.88
C GLU A 108 -9.87 -10.97 7.08
N LEU A 109 -10.03 -11.90 6.12
CA LEU A 109 -8.94 -12.32 5.25
C LEU A 109 -8.57 -11.22 4.26
N ALA A 110 -9.56 -10.63 3.57
CA ALA A 110 -9.36 -9.52 2.64
C ALA A 110 -8.67 -8.34 3.32
N GLU A 111 -9.13 -7.97 4.53
CA GLU A 111 -8.52 -6.92 5.33
C GLU A 111 -7.05 -7.19 5.69
N LYS A 112 -6.69 -8.43 5.98
CA LYS A 112 -5.29 -8.81 6.24
C LYS A 112 -4.43 -8.73 4.99
N GLU A 113 -4.96 -9.13 3.85
CA GLU A 113 -4.28 -9.05 2.56
C GLU A 113 -3.98 -7.60 2.18
N VAL A 114 -4.96 -6.71 2.26
CA VAL A 114 -4.75 -5.30 1.87
C VAL A 114 -3.89 -4.53 2.87
N ARG A 115 -3.96 -4.84 4.16
CA ARG A 115 -3.02 -4.28 5.14
C ARG A 115 -1.58 -4.67 4.85
N PHE A 116 -1.36 -5.92 4.45
CA PHE A 116 -0.03 -6.36 4.02
C PHE A 116 0.36 -5.70 2.70
N PHE A 117 -0.56 -5.66 1.72
CA PHE A 117 -0.36 -4.99 0.43
C PHE A 117 0.11 -3.54 0.63
N ALA A 118 -0.63 -2.72 1.38
CA ALA A 118 -0.30 -1.32 1.61
C ALA A 118 1.07 -1.16 2.28
N LYS A 119 1.35 -1.93 3.34
CA LYS A 119 2.62 -1.87 4.06
C LYS A 119 3.81 -2.25 3.19
N TYR A 120 3.69 -3.32 2.41
CA TYR A 120 4.76 -3.77 1.52
C TYR A 120 4.95 -2.80 0.34
N ALA A 121 3.87 -2.30 -0.25
CA ALA A 121 3.92 -1.35 -1.35
C ALA A 121 4.58 -0.01 -0.94
N LEU A 122 4.28 0.49 0.26
CA LEU A 122 4.84 1.75 0.75
C LEU A 122 6.30 1.63 1.20
N VAL A 123 6.69 0.51 1.82
CA VAL A 123 8.05 0.31 2.36
C VAL A 123 8.55 -1.10 2.06
N PRO A 124 8.93 -1.41 0.81
CA PRO A 124 9.48 -2.71 0.46
C PRO A 124 10.81 -2.98 1.18
N PRO A 125 11.01 -4.14 1.85
CA PRO A 125 12.21 -4.40 2.65
C PRO A 125 13.50 -4.42 1.83
N VAL A 126 13.44 -4.81 0.55
CA VAL A 126 14.60 -4.80 -0.34
C VAL A 126 15.10 -3.38 -0.62
N LEU A 127 14.21 -2.37 -0.69
CA LEU A 127 14.58 -0.97 -0.82
C LEU A 127 15.19 -0.43 0.48
N VAL A 128 14.61 -0.78 1.64
CA VAL A 128 15.19 -0.46 2.96
C VAL A 128 16.62 -0.99 3.05
N HIS A 129 16.85 -2.23 2.58
CA HIS A 129 18.17 -2.87 2.56
C HIS A 129 19.16 -2.13 1.65
N LYS A 130 18.78 -1.84 0.42
CA LYS A 130 19.64 -1.18 -0.56
C LYS A 130 19.98 0.26 -0.20
N LEU A 131 19.03 0.97 0.41
CA LEU A 131 19.23 2.32 0.93
C LEU A 131 19.97 2.32 2.28
N LYS A 132 20.28 1.13 2.84
CA LYS A 132 21.01 0.96 4.12
C LYS A 132 20.34 1.64 5.32
N LEU A 133 19.01 1.67 5.33
CA LEU A 133 18.25 2.31 6.41
C LEU A 133 18.12 1.34 7.59
N ASN A 134 18.57 1.76 8.76
CA ASN A 134 18.60 0.94 9.97
C ASN A 134 17.84 1.55 11.14
N ASP A 135 17.32 2.73 10.96
CA ASP A 135 16.60 3.51 11.96
C ASP A 135 15.17 3.83 11.47
N PRO A 136 14.15 3.74 12.35
CA PRO A 136 12.78 4.03 11.94
C PRO A 136 12.54 5.51 11.57
N TYR A 137 13.32 6.46 12.10
CA TYR A 137 13.22 7.86 11.70
C TYR A 137 13.67 8.05 10.25
N ASP A 138 14.79 7.44 9.85
CA ASP A 138 15.27 7.50 8.47
C ASP A 138 14.26 6.83 7.50
N ILE A 139 13.67 5.70 7.91
CA ILE A 139 12.63 5.04 7.12
C ILE A 139 11.39 5.92 6.98
N ALA A 140 10.95 6.55 8.07
CA ALA A 140 9.79 7.44 8.05
C ALA A 140 10.02 8.63 7.10
N ASP A 141 11.20 9.22 7.13
CA ASP A 141 11.57 10.37 6.30
C ASP A 141 11.67 9.98 4.81
N VAL A 142 12.43 8.94 4.49
CA VAL A 142 12.66 8.50 3.09
C VAL A 142 11.38 8.02 2.41
N PHE A 143 10.55 7.24 3.13
CA PHE A 143 9.32 6.68 2.57
C PHE A 143 8.07 7.52 2.84
N ASN A 144 8.21 8.63 3.57
CA ASN A 144 7.12 9.53 3.95
C ASN A 144 5.93 8.79 4.59
N VAL A 145 6.24 7.97 5.59
CA VAL A 145 5.26 7.20 6.36
C VAL A 145 5.31 7.60 7.84
N SER A 146 4.27 7.25 8.61
CA SER A 146 4.28 7.51 10.04
C SER A 146 5.42 6.76 10.75
N PHE A 147 5.86 7.29 11.90
CA PHE A 147 6.87 6.61 12.72
C PHE A 147 6.44 5.18 13.12
N GLU A 148 5.16 4.97 13.43
CA GLU A 148 4.62 3.65 13.73
C GLU A 148 4.75 2.70 12.54
N ALA A 149 4.40 3.17 11.33
CA ALA A 149 4.55 2.40 10.09
C ALA A 149 6.02 2.08 9.80
N ALA A 150 6.94 3.02 10.05
CA ALA A 150 8.38 2.81 9.92
C ALA A 150 8.92 1.78 10.92
N CYS A 151 8.47 1.81 12.18
CA CYS A 151 8.80 0.78 13.19
C CYS A 151 8.35 -0.60 12.74
N TYR A 152 7.14 -0.70 12.18
CA TYR A 152 6.65 -1.96 11.63
C TYR A 152 7.50 -2.42 10.44
N ALA A 153 7.81 -1.52 9.51
CA ALA A 153 8.63 -1.82 8.34
C ALA A 153 10.03 -2.29 8.73
N LEU A 154 10.67 -1.65 9.71
CA LEU A 154 11.97 -2.07 10.24
C LEU A 154 11.90 -3.46 10.89
N SER A 155 10.83 -3.75 11.64
CA SER A 155 10.61 -5.09 12.21
C SER A 155 10.43 -6.15 11.11
N TYR A 156 9.70 -5.81 10.05
CA TYR A 156 9.51 -6.69 8.91
C TYR A 156 10.82 -6.88 8.12
N TYR A 157 11.59 -5.82 7.90
CA TYR A 157 12.91 -5.86 7.27
C TYR A 157 13.90 -6.78 8.03
N ARG A 158 13.90 -6.71 9.37
CA ARG A 158 14.75 -7.62 10.20
C ARG A 158 14.36 -9.09 10.01
N LYS A 159 13.07 -9.40 9.89
CA LYS A 159 12.60 -10.75 9.57
C LYS A 159 13.00 -11.15 8.15
N TRP A 160 12.92 -10.25 7.19
CA TRP A 160 13.36 -10.46 5.82
C TRP A 160 14.85 -10.79 5.76
N LEU A 161 15.70 -10.11 6.54
CA LEU A 161 17.14 -10.45 6.67
C LEU A 161 17.38 -11.82 7.30
N GLN A 162 16.57 -12.19 8.27
CA GLN A 162 16.77 -13.44 9.03
C GLN A 162 16.28 -14.68 8.27
N TYR A 163 15.17 -14.55 7.53
CA TYR A 163 14.48 -15.68 6.90
C TYR A 163 14.46 -15.61 5.38
N GLY A 164 15.00 -14.55 4.81
CA GLY A 164 15.11 -14.37 3.36
C GLY A 164 16.14 -15.33 2.76
N SER A 165 16.09 -15.46 1.43
CA SER A 165 17.11 -16.14 0.64
C SER A 165 18.41 -15.33 0.64
N ASN A 166 19.57 -16.00 0.44
CA ASN A 166 20.83 -15.30 0.20
C ASN A 166 20.82 -14.51 -1.12
N ASP A 167 19.94 -14.90 -2.05
CA ASP A 167 19.74 -14.23 -3.33
C ASP A 167 18.39 -13.52 -3.35
N TYR A 168 18.31 -12.40 -4.05
CA TYR A 168 17.05 -11.71 -4.29
C TYR A 168 16.10 -12.57 -5.11
N THR A 169 14.82 -12.50 -4.79
CA THR A 169 13.77 -13.10 -5.62
C THR A 169 13.66 -12.36 -6.96
N ASP A 170 13.05 -13.01 -7.96
CA ASP A 170 12.82 -12.42 -9.29
C ASP A 170 12.06 -11.09 -9.24
N TYR A 171 11.06 -10.98 -8.38
CA TYR A 171 10.29 -9.74 -8.20
C TYR A 171 11.09 -8.65 -7.44
N GLU A 172 11.97 -9.02 -6.51
CA GLU A 172 12.87 -8.05 -5.84
C GLU A 172 13.90 -7.49 -6.83
N VAL A 173 14.46 -8.33 -7.70
CA VAL A 173 15.37 -7.89 -8.78
C VAL A 173 14.64 -6.92 -9.71
N LYS A 174 13.40 -7.23 -10.14
CA LYS A 174 12.57 -6.32 -10.95
C LYS A 174 12.36 -4.99 -10.24
N LEU A 175 12.03 -5.01 -8.95
CA LEU A 175 11.80 -3.81 -8.16
C LEU A 175 13.06 -2.94 -8.06
N LEU A 176 14.22 -3.55 -7.82
CA LEU A 176 15.49 -2.82 -7.76
C LEU A 176 15.84 -2.16 -9.10
N HIS A 177 15.63 -2.86 -10.23
CA HIS A 177 15.83 -2.28 -11.55
C HIS A 177 14.87 -1.14 -11.83
N LEU A 178 13.60 -1.29 -11.45
CA LEU A 178 12.56 -0.27 -11.66
C LEU A 178 12.87 1.04 -10.92
N PHE A 179 13.44 0.93 -9.71
CA PHE A 179 13.81 2.09 -8.90
C PHE A 179 15.26 2.57 -9.16
N GLU A 180 15.95 2.00 -10.16
CA GLU A 180 17.35 2.32 -10.50
C GLU A 180 18.32 2.23 -9.31
N ILE A 181 18.00 1.38 -8.34
CA ILE A 181 18.83 1.13 -7.16
C ILE A 181 19.61 -0.17 -7.41
N ALA A 182 20.74 -0.08 -8.10
CA ALA A 182 21.62 -1.20 -8.39
C ALA A 182 22.53 -1.59 -7.21
#